data_b32223542419512c7746ffc410f6680e
#
_entry.id   b32223542419512c7746ffc410f6680e
#
_cell.length_a   1.000
_cell.length_b   1.000
_cell.length_c   1.000
_cell.angle_alpha   90.00
_cell.angle_beta   90.00
_cell.angle_gamma   90.00
#
_symmetry.space_group_name_H-M   'P 1'
#
loop_
_entity.id
_entity.type
_entity.pdbx_description
1 polymer ?
#
loop_
_entity_poly.entity_id
_entity_poly.type
_entity_poly.pdbx_seq_one_letter_code
_entity_poly.pdbx_strand_id
1 'polypeptide(L)'
;METTEIRNLEVLKKLASRSFQTLKPAPDNSKTYIAQIKVSNYVELGGLITDLLKLCILALDPETPKIADKNNEPVNVGLILETVLQLFPLEEMEFLSNVGKIIGKD
;
A
#
# COMPACT_ATOMS: atom_id res chain seq x y z
N MET A 1 -41.56 10.33 -9.26
CA MET A 1 -40.36 9.87 -9.94
C MET A 1 -39.07 10.49 -9.42
N GLU A 2 -39.05 11.81 -9.30
CA GLU A 2 -37.88 12.51 -8.75
C GLU A 2 -37.54 12.05 -7.34
N THR A 3 -38.54 11.84 -6.48
CA THR A 3 -38.34 11.38 -5.12
C THR A 3 -37.72 10.00 -5.07
N THR A 4 -38.09 9.11 -5.98
CA THR A 4 -37.51 7.77 -6.06
C THR A 4 -36.08 7.82 -6.53
N GLU A 5 -35.76 8.68 -7.50
CA GLU A 5 -34.42 8.86 -8.02
C GLU A 5 -33.49 9.43 -6.97
N ILE A 6 -33.96 10.42 -6.19
CA ILE A 6 -33.19 11.01 -5.09
C ILE A 6 -32.92 9.97 -4.03
N ARG A 7 -33.91 9.16 -3.69
CA ARG A 7 -33.75 8.10 -2.70
C ARG A 7 -32.77 7.03 -3.18
N ASN A 8 -32.82 6.65 -4.43
CA ASN A 8 -31.88 5.70 -5.01
C ASN A 8 -30.46 6.23 -4.98
N LEU A 9 -30.30 7.52 -5.26
CA LEU A 9 -29.01 8.17 -5.21
C LEU A 9 -28.43 8.20 -3.80
N GLU A 10 -29.28 8.48 -2.80
CA GLU A 10 -28.85 8.45 -1.40
C GLU A 10 -28.46 7.07 -0.94
N VAL A 11 -29.20 6.03 -1.32
CA VAL A 11 -28.88 4.63 -1.02
C VAL A 11 -27.54 4.27 -1.66
N LEU A 12 -27.36 4.65 -2.93
CA LEU A 12 -26.11 4.39 -3.65
C LEU A 12 -24.92 5.05 -2.95
N LYS A 13 -25.08 6.29 -2.52
CA LYS A 13 -24.03 7.00 -1.78
C LYS A 13 -23.67 6.29 -0.48
N LYS A 14 -24.66 5.81 0.26
CA LYS A 14 -24.42 5.07 1.50
C LYS A 14 -23.70 3.76 1.24
N LEU A 15 -24.09 3.03 0.21
CA LEU A 15 -23.45 1.77 -0.17
C LEU A 15 -22.01 2.03 -0.61
N ALA A 16 -21.80 3.07 -1.43
CA ALA A 16 -20.46 3.44 -1.86
C ALA A 16 -19.56 3.82 -0.68
N SER A 17 -20.11 4.57 0.27
CA SER A 17 -19.37 4.96 1.48
C SER A 17 -18.92 3.76 2.30
N ARG A 18 -19.72 2.68 2.33
CA ARG A 18 -19.35 1.45 3.03
C ARG A 18 -18.37 0.61 2.24
N SER A 19 -18.52 0.59 0.93
CA SER A 19 -17.74 -0.28 0.04
C SER A 19 -16.36 0.29 -0.27
N PHE A 20 -16.27 1.60 -0.46
CA PHE A 20 -15.03 2.26 -0.86
C PHE A 20 -14.26 2.77 0.37
N GLN A 21 -13.82 1.82 1.21
CA GLN A 21 -13.05 2.17 2.41
C GLN A 21 -11.56 1.96 2.25
N THR A 22 -11.13 1.21 1.24
CA THR A 22 -9.72 0.93 1.01
C THR A 22 -8.96 2.16 0.52
N LEU A 23 -9.59 2.91 -0.37
CA LEU A 23 -8.97 4.10 -0.95
C LEU A 23 -9.65 5.35 -0.39
N LYS A 24 -8.83 6.30 0.03
CA LYS A 24 -9.30 7.60 0.48
C LYS A 24 -8.61 8.69 -0.35
N PRO A 25 -9.31 9.76 -0.70
CA PRO A 25 -8.66 10.85 -1.43
C PRO A 25 -7.47 11.40 -0.64
N ALA A 26 -6.37 11.65 -1.34
CA ALA A 26 -5.22 12.30 -0.72
C ALA A 26 -5.58 13.74 -0.33
N PRO A 27 -5.10 14.24 0.82
CA PRO A 27 -5.47 15.58 1.30
C PRO A 27 -4.82 16.74 0.54
N ASP A 28 -3.90 16.46 -0.36
CA ASP A 28 -3.05 17.45 -1.00
C ASP A 28 -3.50 17.88 -2.40
N ASN A 29 -4.75 17.69 -2.77
CA ASN A 29 -5.27 18.04 -4.10
C ASN A 29 -4.53 17.41 -5.28
N SER A 30 -3.76 16.36 -5.02
CA SER A 30 -2.98 15.70 -6.08
C SER A 30 -3.83 14.82 -7.00
N LYS A 31 -5.12 14.72 -6.76
CA LYS A 31 -6.04 13.84 -7.49
C LYS A 31 -5.66 12.37 -7.38
N THR A 32 -4.93 12.02 -6.33
CA THR A 32 -4.56 10.65 -6.03
C THR A 32 -5.34 10.15 -4.83
N TYR A 33 -5.21 8.86 -4.56
CA TYR A 33 -5.87 8.20 -3.45
C TYR A 33 -4.83 7.52 -2.57
N ILE A 34 -5.16 7.41 -1.29
CA ILE A 34 -4.32 6.73 -0.31
C ILE A 34 -4.95 5.38 -0.02
N ALA A 35 -4.19 4.31 -0.17
CA ALA A 35 -4.54 2.98 0.29
C ALA A 35 -3.86 2.73 1.63
N GLN A 36 -4.60 2.20 2.60
CA GLN A 36 -4.07 1.91 3.92
C GLN A 36 -4.01 0.40 4.15
N ILE A 37 -2.93 -0.05 4.76
CA ILE A 37 -2.79 -1.43 5.21
C ILE A 37 -2.68 -1.42 6.73
N LYS A 38 -3.04 -2.55 7.35
CA LYS A 38 -2.94 -2.70 8.80
C LYS A 38 -1.84 -3.69 9.12
N VAL A 39 -0.92 -3.30 9.99
CA VAL A 39 0.12 -4.18 10.51
C VAL A 39 0.14 -4.04 12.03
N SER A 40 0.59 -5.08 12.72
CA SER A 40 0.59 -5.10 14.17
C SER A 40 1.71 -4.25 14.79
N ASN A 41 2.86 -4.18 14.11
CA ASN A 41 4.03 -3.46 14.60
C ASN A 41 5.05 -3.30 13.48
N TYR A 42 6.18 -2.67 13.79
CA TYR A 42 7.23 -2.44 12.79
C TYR A 42 7.93 -3.73 12.36
N VAL A 43 7.96 -4.76 13.20
CA VAL A 43 8.54 -6.05 12.81
C VAL A 43 7.70 -6.68 11.72
N GLU A 44 6.38 -6.64 11.86
CA GLU A 44 5.47 -7.17 10.84
C GLU A 44 5.58 -6.36 9.54
N LEU A 45 5.67 -5.03 9.64
CA LEU A 45 5.86 -4.19 8.46
C LEU A 45 7.18 -4.53 7.76
N GLY A 46 8.26 -4.68 8.52
CA GLY A 46 9.56 -5.08 7.96
C GLY A 46 9.50 -6.43 7.29
N GLY A 47 8.78 -7.39 7.87
CA GLY A 47 8.57 -8.70 7.27
C GLY A 47 7.83 -8.62 5.94
N LEU A 48 6.78 -7.80 5.88
CA LEU A 48 6.03 -7.59 4.64
C LEU A 48 6.94 -6.99 3.56
N ILE A 49 7.70 -5.96 3.91
CA ILE A 49 8.64 -5.32 2.98
C ILE A 49 9.65 -6.34 2.47
N THR A 50 10.23 -7.13 3.38
CA THR A 50 11.20 -8.17 3.02
C THR A 50 10.59 -9.18 2.05
N ASP A 51 9.39 -9.64 2.32
CA ASP A 51 8.73 -10.62 1.46
C ASP A 51 8.41 -10.04 0.09
N LEU A 52 7.98 -8.79 0.02
CA LEU A 52 7.75 -8.13 -1.25
C LEU A 52 9.04 -8.03 -2.07
N LEU A 53 10.16 -7.71 -1.42
CA LEU A 53 11.47 -7.67 -2.09
C LEU A 53 11.89 -9.05 -2.57
N LYS A 54 11.68 -10.09 -1.78
CA LYS A 54 11.98 -11.47 -2.19
C LYS A 54 11.16 -11.86 -3.41
N LEU A 55 9.88 -11.48 -3.45
CA LEU A 55 9.04 -11.76 -4.61
C LEU A 55 9.56 -11.04 -5.86
N CYS A 56 10.04 -9.80 -5.70
CA CYS A 56 10.63 -9.06 -6.82
C CYS A 56 11.88 -9.76 -7.35
N ILE A 57 12.73 -10.25 -6.45
CA ILE A 57 13.95 -10.98 -6.84
C ILE A 57 13.56 -12.23 -7.63
N LEU A 58 12.59 -12.99 -7.15
CA LEU A 58 12.13 -14.17 -7.85
C LEU A 58 11.53 -13.84 -9.22
N ALA A 59 10.77 -12.77 -9.31
CA ALA A 59 10.15 -12.33 -10.57
C ALA A 59 11.18 -11.93 -11.62
N LEU A 60 12.34 -11.44 -11.18
CA LEU A 60 13.42 -11.01 -12.08
C LEU A 60 14.38 -12.15 -12.44
N ASP A 61 14.32 -13.26 -11.71
CA ASP A 61 15.20 -14.41 -11.97
C ASP A 61 14.77 -15.10 -13.28
N PRO A 62 15.66 -15.17 -14.29
CA PRO A 62 15.30 -15.77 -15.58
C PRO A 62 15.03 -17.27 -15.49
N GLU A 63 15.53 -17.95 -14.47
CA GLU A 63 15.37 -19.39 -14.33
C GLU A 63 14.14 -19.79 -13.52
N THR A 64 13.50 -18.83 -12.84
CA THR A 64 12.30 -19.10 -12.07
C THR A 64 11.07 -19.04 -12.98
N PRO A 65 10.14 -20.01 -12.89
CA PRO A 65 8.89 -19.91 -13.65
C PRO A 65 8.16 -18.63 -13.29
N LYS A 66 7.68 -17.92 -14.30
CA LYS A 66 7.04 -16.62 -14.10
C LYS A 66 5.58 -16.80 -13.73
N ILE A 67 5.13 -16.02 -12.75
CA ILE A 67 3.73 -15.94 -12.39
C ILE A 67 3.09 -14.89 -13.28
N ALA A 68 1.97 -15.24 -13.88
CA ALA A 68 1.22 -14.34 -14.72
C ALA A 68 -0.25 -14.38 -14.31
N ASP A 69 -0.96 -13.28 -14.56
CA ASP A 69 -2.39 -13.24 -14.30
C ASP A 69 -3.17 -13.97 -15.42
N LYS A 70 -4.50 -13.94 -15.32
CA LYS A 70 -5.37 -14.60 -16.32
C LYS A 70 -5.23 -14.03 -17.73
N ASN A 71 -4.64 -12.85 -17.86
CA ASN A 71 -4.39 -12.21 -19.17
C ASN A 71 -2.96 -12.48 -19.67
N ASN A 72 -2.23 -13.35 -18.99
CA ASN A 72 -0.85 -13.69 -19.32
C ASN A 72 0.12 -12.51 -19.17
N GLU A 73 -0.22 -11.54 -18.34
CA GLU A 73 0.66 -10.42 -18.07
C GLU A 73 1.62 -10.76 -16.93
N PRO A 74 2.89 -10.42 -17.05
CA PRO A 74 3.86 -10.66 -15.98
C PRO A 74 3.63 -9.72 -14.81
N VAL A 75 4.20 -10.09 -13.65
CA VAL A 75 4.17 -9.23 -12.46
C VAL A 75 4.88 -7.92 -12.76
N ASN A 76 4.24 -6.80 -12.37
CA ASN A 76 4.85 -5.49 -12.53
C ASN A 76 5.78 -5.22 -11.36
N VAL A 77 7.06 -5.58 -11.52
CA VAL A 77 8.07 -5.45 -10.47
C VAL A 77 8.31 -3.98 -10.11
N GLY A 78 8.30 -3.10 -11.11
CA GLY A 78 8.48 -1.67 -10.86
C GLY A 78 7.43 -1.10 -9.93
N LEU A 79 6.17 -1.46 -10.15
CA LEU A 79 5.07 -1.01 -9.30
C LEU A 79 5.20 -1.55 -7.88
N ILE A 80 5.61 -2.82 -7.73
CA ILE A 80 5.81 -3.39 -6.42
C ILE A 80 6.94 -2.66 -5.68
N LEU A 81 8.03 -2.35 -6.37
CA LEU A 81 9.14 -1.62 -5.77
C LEU A 81 8.74 -0.21 -5.34
N GLU A 82 7.93 0.47 -6.14
CA GLU A 82 7.39 1.78 -5.75
C GLU A 82 6.52 1.67 -4.50
N THR A 83 5.72 0.61 -4.39
CA THR A 83 4.91 0.35 -3.21
C THR A 83 5.77 0.10 -1.98
N VAL A 84 6.83 -0.70 -2.12
CA VAL A 84 7.78 -0.95 -1.03
C VAL A 84 8.39 0.36 -0.55
N LEU A 85 8.75 1.23 -1.48
CA LEU A 85 9.34 2.51 -1.15
C LEU A 85 8.39 3.37 -0.30
N GLN A 86 7.10 3.33 -0.60
CA GLN A 86 6.10 4.06 0.18
C GLN A 86 5.87 3.44 1.56
N LEU A 87 6.05 2.13 1.69
CA LEU A 87 5.86 1.43 2.95
C LEU A 87 7.06 1.56 3.88
N PHE A 88 8.24 1.86 3.35
CA PHE A 88 9.47 1.86 4.13
C PHE A 88 9.50 3.04 5.11
N PRO A 89 9.61 2.77 6.41
CA PRO A 89 9.49 3.83 7.43
C PRO A 89 10.82 4.53 7.69
N LEU A 90 11.37 5.19 6.68
CA LEU A 90 12.69 5.79 6.78
C LEU A 90 12.75 6.90 7.83
N GLU A 91 11.74 7.76 7.87
CA GLU A 91 11.72 8.87 8.83
C GLU A 91 11.68 8.38 10.26
N GLU A 92 10.89 7.33 10.52
CA GLU A 92 10.82 6.73 11.84
C GLU A 92 12.14 6.08 12.22
N MET A 93 12.83 5.47 11.27
CA MET A 93 14.14 4.87 11.51
C MET A 93 15.19 5.93 11.82
N GLU A 94 15.15 7.06 11.12
CA GLU A 94 16.03 8.19 11.40
C GLU A 94 15.80 8.74 12.80
N PHE A 95 14.53 8.87 13.18
CA PHE A 95 14.17 9.31 14.54
C PHE A 95 14.72 8.36 15.59
N LEU A 96 14.57 7.05 15.41
CA LEU A 96 15.07 6.06 16.36
C LEU A 96 16.59 6.09 16.44
N SER A 97 17.27 6.29 15.33
CA SER A 97 18.72 6.44 15.32
C SER A 97 19.16 7.67 16.11
N ASN A 98 18.46 8.78 15.94
CA ASN A 98 18.76 10.01 16.68
C ASN A 98 18.51 9.85 18.17
N VAL A 99 17.46 9.14 18.57
CA VAL A 99 17.22 8.82 19.98
C VAL A 99 18.36 8.01 20.55
N GLY A 100 18.87 7.03 19.81
CA GLY A 100 20.02 6.24 20.24
C GLY A 100 21.25 7.09 20.51
N LYS A 101 21.51 8.07 19.64
CA LYS A 101 22.65 9.00 19.80
C LYS A 101 22.47 9.88 21.04
N ILE A 102 21.25 10.37 21.28
CA ILE A 102 20.96 11.22 22.45
C ILE A 102 21.16 10.44 23.73
N ILE A 103 20.77 9.16 23.76
CA ILE A 103 20.94 8.31 24.92
C ILE A 103 22.42 7.91 25.12
N GLY A 104 23.27 8.11 24.11
CA GLY A 104 24.70 7.81 24.21
C GLY A 104 25.03 6.34 24.04
N LYS A 105 24.20 5.61 23.31
CA LYS A 105 24.39 4.18 23.07
C LYS A 105 25.21 3.88 21.82
N ASP A 106 25.47 4.87 21.03
CA ASP A 106 26.24 4.69 19.79
C ASP A 106 27.57 5.43 19.87
#